data_6960e624cfa58a6dd58bf6927f62ef91
#
_entry.id   6960e624cfa58a6dd58bf6927f62ef91
#
_cell.length_a   1.000
_cell.length_b   1.000
_cell.length_c   1.000
_cell.angle_alpha   90.00
_cell.angle_beta   90.00
_cell.angle_gamma   90.00
#
_symmetry.space_group_name_H-M   'P 1'
#
loop_
_entity.id
_entity.type
_entity.pdbx_description
1 polymer ?
#
loop_
_entity_poly.entity_id
_entity_poly.type
_entity_poly.pdbx_seq_one_letter_code
_entity_poly.pdbx_strand_id
1 'polypeptide(L)'
;MIWCPGPGRDRICRFIDQASHRLFVQNERFQDMVVIERLVRAARRGVRVDVMARPPHTLKRDKLVEGVGGLRIMNDVGIKIHKLKHLRLHGKMLLADGVAAIVGSINFADGSLDGRRELAIEVRDDRVVERLHRVARHDWEHSHPLDLSDEGLLADLEDRIKGSAEMLGLE
;
A
#
# COMPACT_ATOMS: atom_id res chain seq x y z
N MET A 1 -4.88 -5.55 19.19
CA MET A 1 -4.34 -6.62 18.33
C MET A 1 -5.35 -6.94 17.24
N ILE A 2 -4.89 -7.14 16.03
CA ILE A 2 -5.67 -7.43 14.82
C ILE A 2 -5.09 -8.70 14.21
N TRP A 3 -5.92 -9.69 13.87
CA TRP A 3 -5.46 -10.92 13.22
C TRP A 3 -6.37 -11.37 12.08
N CYS A 4 -5.80 -12.08 11.15
CA CYS A 4 -6.46 -12.75 10.03
C CYS A 4 -6.16 -14.27 10.04
N PRO A 5 -7.02 -15.10 9.50
CA PRO A 5 -8.44 -14.83 9.20
C PRO A 5 -9.25 -14.47 10.43
N GLY A 6 -10.29 -13.64 10.25
CA GLY A 6 -11.18 -13.21 11.34
C GLY A 6 -11.53 -11.71 11.21
N PRO A 7 -11.56 -10.95 12.32
CA PRO A 7 -12.02 -9.55 12.31
C PRO A 7 -11.02 -8.56 11.68
N GLY A 8 -9.92 -9.01 11.10
CA GLY A 8 -8.84 -8.15 10.61
C GLY A 8 -9.30 -7.18 9.53
N ARG A 9 -10.02 -7.65 8.50
CA ARG A 9 -10.56 -6.78 7.44
C ARG A 9 -11.46 -5.69 8.01
N ASP A 10 -12.41 -6.05 8.89
CA ASP A 10 -13.33 -5.09 9.50
C ASP A 10 -12.62 -4.05 10.38
N ARG A 11 -11.59 -4.48 11.09
CA ARG A 11 -10.79 -3.56 11.94
C ARG A 11 -10.01 -2.56 11.08
N ILE A 12 -9.41 -3.01 9.98
CA ILE A 12 -8.72 -2.16 9.02
C ILE A 12 -9.71 -1.18 8.38
N CYS A 13 -10.87 -1.66 7.92
CA CYS A 13 -11.91 -0.82 7.34
C CYS A 13 -12.39 0.26 8.33
N ARG A 14 -12.67 -0.11 9.57
CA ARG A 14 -13.06 0.87 10.61
C ARG A 14 -11.98 1.90 10.88
N PHE A 15 -10.72 1.50 10.90
CA PHE A 15 -9.60 2.42 11.06
C PHE A 15 -9.55 3.45 9.92
N ILE A 16 -9.75 3.02 8.67
CA ILE A 16 -9.83 3.90 7.51
C ILE A 16 -11.04 4.84 7.59
N ASP A 17 -12.20 4.32 8.00
CA ASP A 17 -13.43 5.09 8.11
C ASP A 17 -13.36 6.19 9.19
N GLN A 18 -12.57 6.00 10.24
CA GLN A 18 -12.35 6.96 11.32
C GLN A 18 -11.41 8.11 10.96
N ALA A 19 -10.61 7.98 9.89
CA ALA A 19 -9.73 9.06 9.45
C ALA A 19 -10.53 10.28 8.98
N SER A 20 -10.12 11.47 9.44
CA SER A 20 -10.84 12.72 9.22
C SER A 20 -10.06 13.72 8.37
N HIS A 21 -8.72 13.70 8.41
CA HIS A 21 -7.87 14.69 7.75
C HIS A 21 -6.84 14.06 6.83
N ARG A 22 -6.10 13.09 7.34
CA ARG A 22 -5.01 12.47 6.58
C ARG A 22 -4.88 10.99 6.88
N LEU A 23 -4.72 10.21 5.82
CA LEU A 23 -4.41 8.80 5.87
C LEU A 23 -3.17 8.53 5.02
N PHE A 24 -2.13 7.96 5.63
CA PHE A 24 -0.98 7.43 4.92
C PHE A 24 -1.04 5.91 4.96
N VAL A 25 -0.89 5.28 3.81
CA VAL A 25 -1.00 3.83 3.68
C VAL A 25 0.23 3.29 2.97
N GLN A 26 0.96 2.41 3.63
CA GLN A 26 2.08 1.68 3.07
C GLN A 26 1.72 0.20 3.05
N ASN A 27 1.58 -0.38 1.87
CA ASN A 27 1.24 -1.79 1.72
C ASN A 27 1.80 -2.36 0.42
N GLU A 28 2.23 -3.60 0.47
CA GLU A 28 2.77 -4.30 -0.69
C GLU A 28 1.71 -4.56 -1.77
N ARG A 29 0.46 -4.83 -1.36
CA ARG A 29 -0.62 -5.28 -2.26
C ARG A 29 -1.91 -4.54 -1.99
N PHE A 30 -2.58 -4.13 -3.06
CA PHE A 30 -3.88 -3.48 -3.04
C PHE A 30 -4.82 -4.26 -3.98
N GLN A 31 -5.34 -5.40 -3.52
CA GLN A 31 -6.17 -6.34 -4.28
C GLN A 31 -7.55 -6.57 -3.62
N ASP A 32 -7.67 -6.34 -2.31
CA ASP A 32 -8.94 -6.47 -1.59
C ASP A 32 -9.86 -5.28 -1.89
N MET A 33 -10.93 -5.55 -2.62
CA MET A 33 -11.85 -4.50 -3.09
C MET A 33 -12.60 -3.81 -1.95
N VAL A 34 -12.80 -4.48 -0.82
CA VAL A 34 -13.48 -3.88 0.35
C VAL A 34 -12.58 -2.81 0.98
N VAL A 35 -11.29 -3.11 1.16
CA VAL A 35 -10.32 -2.14 1.69
C VAL A 35 -10.12 -0.98 0.71
N ILE A 36 -9.98 -1.27 -0.60
CA ILE A 36 -9.82 -0.24 -1.64
C ILE A 36 -11.03 0.71 -1.65
N GLU A 37 -12.24 0.17 -1.56
CA GLU A 37 -13.48 0.95 -1.51
C GLU A 37 -13.50 1.90 -0.30
N ARG A 38 -13.00 1.47 0.89
CA ARG A 38 -12.88 2.36 2.06
C ARG A 38 -11.88 3.48 1.86
N LEU A 39 -10.75 3.21 1.20
CA LEU A 39 -9.77 4.24 0.84
C LEU A 39 -10.36 5.27 -0.14
N VAL A 40 -11.08 4.81 -1.16
CA VAL A 40 -11.81 5.68 -2.10
C VAL A 40 -12.85 6.53 -1.38
N ARG A 41 -13.65 5.94 -0.47
CA ARG A 41 -14.61 6.70 0.34
C ARG A 41 -13.93 7.73 1.23
N ALA A 42 -12.79 7.40 1.84
CA ALA A 42 -12.03 8.35 2.64
C ALA A 42 -11.61 9.56 1.78
N ALA A 43 -11.05 9.34 0.59
CA ALA A 43 -10.68 10.40 -0.34
C ALA A 43 -11.89 11.26 -0.75
N ARG A 44 -13.04 10.63 -1.05
CA ARG A 44 -14.28 11.34 -1.39
C ARG A 44 -14.89 12.15 -0.23
N ARG A 45 -14.60 11.78 1.01
CA ARG A 45 -14.95 12.59 2.20
C ARG A 45 -14.02 13.79 2.41
N GLY A 46 -12.99 13.96 1.58
CA GLY A 46 -12.00 15.04 1.70
C GLY A 46 -10.78 14.67 2.54
N VAL A 47 -10.64 13.41 2.96
CA VAL A 47 -9.42 12.95 3.63
C VAL A 47 -8.29 12.90 2.62
N ARG A 48 -7.14 13.50 2.93
CA ARG A 48 -5.95 13.35 2.12
C ARG A 48 -5.40 11.93 2.28
N VAL A 49 -5.46 11.15 1.22
CA VAL A 49 -4.94 9.77 1.19
C VAL A 49 -3.67 9.72 0.35
N ASP A 50 -2.56 9.37 1.00
CA ASP A 50 -1.25 9.16 0.37
C ASP A 50 -0.92 7.65 0.48
N VAL A 51 -0.61 7.00 -0.65
CA VAL A 51 -0.37 5.55 -0.74
C VAL A 51 1.04 5.27 -1.20
N MET A 52 1.72 4.35 -0.54
CA MET A 52 2.94 3.73 -1.05
C MET A 52 2.66 2.26 -1.36
N ALA A 53 2.91 1.89 -2.60
CA ALA A 53 2.65 0.56 -3.12
C ALA A 53 3.92 -0.07 -3.73
N ARG A 54 3.93 -1.38 -3.80
CA ARG A 54 4.88 -2.10 -4.63
C ARG A 54 4.42 -2.06 -6.08
N PRO A 55 5.31 -1.78 -7.05
CA PRO A 55 4.95 -1.79 -8.45
C PRO A 55 4.32 -3.13 -8.88
N PRO A 56 3.20 -3.11 -9.61
CA PRO A 56 2.45 -4.33 -9.96
C PRO A 56 3.28 -5.36 -10.73
N HIS A 57 4.17 -4.95 -11.64
CA HIS A 57 5.04 -5.84 -12.42
C HIS A 57 5.98 -6.69 -11.55
N THR A 58 6.18 -6.33 -10.28
CA THR A 58 6.95 -7.14 -9.32
C THR A 58 6.14 -8.28 -8.70
N LEU A 59 4.83 -8.34 -8.96
CA LEU A 59 3.95 -9.42 -8.54
C LEU A 59 4.06 -10.61 -9.51
N LYS A 60 3.58 -11.78 -9.08
CA LYS A 60 3.42 -12.92 -9.98
C LYS A 60 2.41 -12.57 -11.09
N ARG A 61 2.59 -13.17 -12.27
CA ARG A 61 1.81 -12.85 -13.47
C ARG A 61 0.29 -12.96 -13.26
N ASP A 62 -0.16 -13.96 -12.51
CA ASP A 62 -1.56 -14.18 -12.15
C ASP A 62 -2.14 -13.10 -11.22
N LYS A 63 -1.28 -12.36 -10.51
CA LYS A 63 -1.66 -11.29 -9.57
C LYS A 63 -1.46 -9.87 -10.14
N LEU A 64 -0.91 -9.76 -11.34
CA LEU A 64 -0.60 -8.48 -11.96
C LEU A 64 -1.87 -7.67 -12.23
N VAL A 65 -2.86 -8.28 -12.87
CA VAL A 65 -4.11 -7.61 -13.28
C VAL A 65 -4.88 -7.11 -12.07
N GLU A 66 -5.03 -7.94 -11.03
CA GLU A 66 -5.71 -7.57 -9.79
C GLU A 66 -5.01 -6.39 -9.09
N GLY A 67 -3.67 -6.43 -9.03
CA GLY A 67 -2.88 -5.37 -8.39
C GLY A 67 -2.97 -4.03 -9.13
N VAL A 68 -2.95 -4.03 -10.45
CA VAL A 68 -3.08 -2.82 -11.28
C VAL A 68 -4.48 -2.21 -11.13
N GLY A 69 -5.53 -3.02 -11.18
CA GLY A 69 -6.91 -2.55 -11.11
C GLY A 69 -7.20 -1.75 -9.84
N GLY A 70 -6.80 -2.25 -8.67
CA GLY A 70 -6.98 -1.57 -7.41
C GLY A 70 -6.23 -0.23 -7.31
N LEU A 71 -5.00 -0.18 -7.81
CA LEU A 71 -4.20 1.04 -7.82
C LEU A 71 -4.79 2.09 -8.78
N ARG A 72 -5.25 1.68 -9.98
CA ARG A 72 -5.91 2.59 -10.93
C ARG A 72 -7.17 3.21 -10.35
N ILE A 73 -8.06 2.41 -9.76
CA ILE A 73 -9.29 2.91 -9.12
C ILE A 73 -8.98 3.98 -8.06
N MET A 74 -7.94 3.78 -7.24
CA MET A 74 -7.51 4.76 -6.25
C MET A 74 -6.93 6.02 -6.91
N ASN A 75 -6.11 5.87 -7.93
CA ASN A 75 -5.50 6.99 -8.66
C ASN A 75 -6.56 7.86 -9.35
N ASP A 76 -7.60 7.25 -9.93
CA ASP A 76 -8.69 7.94 -10.64
C ASP A 76 -9.51 8.88 -9.73
N VAL A 77 -9.51 8.64 -8.43
CA VAL A 77 -10.15 9.52 -7.43
C VAL A 77 -9.18 10.50 -6.78
N GLY A 78 -7.96 10.62 -7.30
CA GLY A 78 -6.95 11.60 -6.85
C GLY A 78 -6.09 11.14 -5.68
N ILE A 79 -6.13 9.86 -5.29
CA ILE A 79 -5.19 9.30 -4.32
C ILE A 79 -3.81 9.26 -4.95
N LYS A 80 -2.82 9.85 -4.27
CA LYS A 80 -1.43 9.81 -4.74
C LYS A 80 -0.80 8.47 -4.42
N ILE A 81 -0.26 7.81 -5.44
CA ILE A 81 0.38 6.50 -5.31
C ILE A 81 1.84 6.61 -5.69
N HIS A 82 2.72 6.24 -4.76
CA HIS A 82 4.17 6.29 -4.91
C HIS A 82 4.80 4.91 -4.78
N LYS A 83 5.99 4.76 -5.33
CA LYS A 83 6.91 3.62 -5.15
C LYS A 83 8.23 4.10 -4.55
N LEU A 84 8.90 3.26 -3.75
CA LEU A 84 10.27 3.52 -3.28
C LEU A 84 11.26 3.46 -4.45
N LYS A 85 12.28 4.32 -4.40
CA LYS A 85 13.31 4.41 -5.47
C LYS A 85 14.23 3.19 -5.50
N HIS A 86 14.80 2.83 -4.35
CA HIS A 86 15.90 1.87 -4.26
C HIS A 86 15.60 0.65 -3.39
N LEU A 87 14.44 0.62 -2.74
CA LEU A 87 14.03 -0.45 -1.84
C LEU A 87 12.75 -1.12 -2.32
N ARG A 88 12.68 -2.43 -2.10
CA ARG A 88 11.41 -3.15 -2.29
C ARG A 88 10.51 -2.91 -1.08
N LEU A 89 9.35 -2.33 -1.31
CA LEU A 89 8.37 -2.13 -0.28
C LEU A 89 7.85 -3.48 0.24
N HIS A 90 7.99 -3.71 1.55
CA HIS A 90 7.38 -4.83 2.25
C HIS A 90 6.71 -4.38 3.56
N GLY A 91 6.74 -3.10 3.89
CA GLY A 91 6.03 -2.52 5.04
C GLY A 91 4.52 -2.63 4.88
N LYS A 92 3.82 -2.84 5.99
CA LYS A 92 2.36 -2.79 6.07
C LYS A 92 2.01 -1.86 7.23
N MET A 93 1.64 -0.64 6.88
CA MET A 93 1.40 0.43 7.84
C MET A 93 0.26 1.33 7.37
N LEU A 94 -0.62 1.70 8.29
CA LEU A 94 -1.59 2.77 8.12
C LEU A 94 -1.35 3.80 9.22
N LEU A 95 -1.37 5.07 8.87
CA LEU A 95 -1.28 6.18 9.82
C LEU A 95 -2.48 7.11 9.60
N ALA A 96 -3.25 7.37 10.65
CA ALA A 96 -4.43 8.23 10.58
C ALA A 96 -4.27 9.46 11.47
N ASP A 97 -4.43 10.64 10.87
CA ASP A 97 -4.58 11.95 11.53
C ASP A 97 -3.44 12.33 12.50
N GLY A 98 -2.31 11.62 12.46
CA GLY A 98 -1.20 11.82 13.38
C GLY A 98 -1.41 11.24 14.78
N VAL A 99 -2.52 10.53 15.03
CA VAL A 99 -2.92 10.07 16.37
C VAL A 99 -3.05 8.54 16.50
N ALA A 100 -3.04 7.83 15.39
CA ALA A 100 -3.18 6.37 15.38
C ALA A 100 -2.40 5.71 14.26
N ALA A 101 -1.95 4.49 14.50
CA ALA A 101 -1.25 3.66 13.52
C ALA A 101 -1.73 2.22 13.57
N ILE A 102 -1.73 1.53 12.43
CA ILE A 102 -1.74 0.07 12.35
C ILE A 102 -0.43 -0.35 11.71
N VAL A 103 0.28 -1.30 12.31
CA VAL A 103 1.51 -1.91 11.76
C VAL A 103 1.48 -3.42 11.93
N GLY A 104 1.95 -4.16 10.94
CA GLY A 104 1.97 -5.62 11.01
C GLY A 104 2.37 -6.31 9.71
N SER A 105 1.83 -7.49 9.50
CA SER A 105 2.13 -8.34 8.34
C SER A 105 1.02 -8.38 7.28
N ILE A 106 -0.16 -7.80 7.55
CA ILE A 106 -1.38 -7.96 6.74
C ILE A 106 -1.28 -7.20 5.42
N ASN A 107 -1.27 -7.93 4.29
CA ASN A 107 -1.47 -7.35 2.97
C ASN A 107 -2.96 -7.20 2.66
N PHE A 108 -3.32 -6.21 1.83
CA PHE A 108 -4.69 -6.04 1.36
C PHE A 108 -4.96 -6.95 0.16
N ALA A 109 -5.00 -8.24 0.43
CA ALA A 109 -5.23 -9.31 -0.52
C ALA A 109 -5.88 -10.51 0.17
N ASP A 110 -6.74 -11.24 -0.52
CA ASP A 110 -7.51 -12.37 0.03
C ASP A 110 -6.64 -13.40 0.73
N GLY A 111 -5.51 -13.76 0.11
CA GLY A 111 -4.57 -14.71 0.71
C GLY A 111 -4.01 -14.28 2.07
N SER A 112 -3.96 -12.97 2.35
CA SER A 112 -3.51 -12.43 3.64
C SER A 112 -4.68 -12.24 4.61
N LEU A 113 -5.82 -11.79 4.11
CA LEU A 113 -6.99 -11.49 4.94
C LEU A 113 -7.80 -12.73 5.32
N ASP A 114 -7.90 -13.71 4.40
CA ASP A 114 -8.78 -14.87 4.56
C ASP A 114 -8.03 -16.21 4.58
N GLY A 115 -6.82 -16.28 4.04
CA GLY A 115 -6.10 -17.54 3.81
C GLY A 115 -4.91 -17.82 4.72
N ARG A 116 -4.38 -16.83 5.44
CA ARG A 116 -3.17 -17.00 6.26
C ARG A 116 -3.31 -16.39 7.63
N ARG A 117 -2.55 -16.95 8.59
CA ARG A 117 -2.41 -16.31 9.90
C ARG A 117 -1.51 -15.09 9.78
N GLU A 118 -2.11 -13.93 9.91
CA GLU A 118 -1.43 -12.63 9.89
C GLU A 118 -1.76 -11.85 11.16
N LEU A 119 -0.85 -10.98 11.56
CA LEU A 119 -1.00 -10.16 12.75
C LEU A 119 -0.70 -8.70 12.46
N ALA A 120 -1.45 -7.81 13.11
CA ALA A 120 -1.13 -6.40 13.19
C ALA A 120 -1.51 -5.85 14.58
N ILE A 121 -0.94 -4.71 14.91
CA ILE A 121 -1.28 -3.96 16.12
C ILE A 121 -1.79 -2.58 15.73
N GLU A 122 -2.82 -2.12 16.42
CA GLU A 122 -3.24 -0.73 16.43
C GLU A 122 -2.56 -0.04 17.61
N VAL A 123 -1.92 1.08 17.36
CA VAL A 123 -1.13 1.86 18.32
C VAL A 123 -1.66 3.29 18.35
N ARG A 124 -1.76 3.84 19.57
CA ARG A 124 -2.17 5.23 19.84
C ARG A 124 -1.21 5.93 20.81
N ASP A 125 -0.08 5.32 21.10
CA ASP A 125 1.00 5.97 21.86
C ASP A 125 1.66 7.05 21.01
N ASP A 126 1.67 8.28 21.48
CA ASP A 126 2.12 9.46 20.72
C ASP A 126 3.56 9.32 20.24
N ARG A 127 4.45 8.75 21.07
CA ARG A 127 5.87 8.59 20.75
C ARG A 127 6.08 7.58 19.63
N VAL A 128 5.32 6.48 19.69
CA VAL A 128 5.36 5.43 18.66
C VAL A 128 4.78 5.95 17.36
N VAL A 129 3.61 6.60 17.41
CA VAL A 129 2.95 7.18 16.23
C VAL A 129 3.83 8.24 15.58
N GLU A 130 4.44 9.14 16.35
CA GLU A 130 5.37 10.14 15.83
C GLU A 130 6.59 9.50 15.16
N ARG A 131 7.15 8.45 15.74
CA ARG A 131 8.27 7.72 15.12
C ARG A 131 7.88 7.09 13.80
N LEU A 132 6.71 6.47 13.72
CA LEU A 132 6.18 5.90 12.48
C LEU A 132 5.93 6.98 11.41
N HIS A 133 5.44 8.15 11.81
CA HIS A 133 5.30 9.30 10.92
C HIS A 133 6.63 9.80 10.36
N ARG A 134 7.70 9.81 11.15
CA ARG A 134 9.04 10.16 10.65
C ARG A 134 9.52 9.16 9.59
N VAL A 135 9.33 7.86 9.81
CA VAL A 135 9.66 6.83 8.81
C VAL A 135 8.83 7.02 7.54
N ALA A 136 7.51 7.19 7.68
CA ALA A 136 6.60 7.40 6.55
C ALA A 136 6.97 8.63 5.73
N ARG A 137 7.34 9.73 6.39
CA ARG A 137 7.78 10.97 5.73
C ARG A 137 9.09 10.74 4.98
N HIS A 138 10.06 10.13 5.61
CA HIS A 138 11.34 9.78 5.00
C HIS A 138 11.13 8.93 3.74
N ASP A 139 10.34 7.87 3.82
CA ASP A 139 10.02 7.00 2.69
C ASP A 139 9.34 7.77 1.56
N TRP A 140 8.39 8.67 1.90
CA TRP A 140 7.69 9.49 0.93
C TRP A 140 8.63 10.46 0.19
N GLU A 141 9.53 11.11 0.92
CA GLU A 141 10.52 12.03 0.37
C GLU A 141 11.53 11.30 -0.56
N HIS A 142 11.76 10.00 -0.32
CA HIS A 142 12.64 9.15 -1.12
C HIS A 142 11.87 8.22 -2.08
N SER A 143 10.67 8.61 -2.44
CA SER A 143 9.81 7.92 -3.39
C SER A 143 9.56 8.73 -4.65
N HIS A 144 8.89 8.14 -5.62
CA HIS A 144 8.35 8.85 -6.77
C HIS A 144 6.96 8.32 -7.13
N PRO A 145 6.15 9.13 -7.84
CA PRO A 145 4.86 8.69 -8.33
C PRO A 145 4.99 7.38 -9.11
N LEU A 146 4.06 6.47 -8.86
CA LEU A 146 3.92 5.26 -9.67
C LEU A 146 3.09 5.61 -10.90
N ASP A 147 3.69 5.48 -12.06
CA ASP A 147 2.97 5.63 -13.32
C ASP A 147 2.13 4.38 -13.58
N LEU A 148 0.81 4.55 -13.58
CA LEU A 148 -0.17 3.50 -13.79
C LEU A 148 -0.79 3.52 -15.20
N SER A 149 -0.27 4.37 -16.11
CA SER A 149 -0.58 4.30 -17.54
C SER A 149 -0.06 2.98 -18.13
N ASP A 150 -0.59 2.61 -19.29
CA ASP A 150 -0.11 1.40 -19.98
C ASP A 150 1.36 1.55 -20.37
N GLU A 151 1.77 2.73 -20.82
CA GLU A 151 3.15 3.06 -21.14
C GLU A 151 4.08 2.97 -19.91
N GLY A 152 3.65 3.53 -18.77
CA GLY A 152 4.42 3.49 -17.53
C GLY A 152 4.60 2.08 -16.99
N LEU A 153 3.56 1.26 -17.08
CA LEU A 153 3.63 -0.15 -16.66
C LEU A 153 4.51 -0.98 -17.57
N LEU A 154 4.51 -0.71 -18.89
CA LEU A 154 5.40 -1.36 -19.86
C LEU A 154 6.86 -0.95 -19.65
N ALA A 155 7.14 0.34 -19.43
CA ALA A 155 8.49 0.84 -19.14
C ALA A 155 9.06 0.21 -17.85
N ASP A 156 8.28 0.15 -16.78
CA ASP A 156 8.68 -0.52 -15.55
C ASP A 156 8.97 -2.03 -15.75
N LEU A 157 8.26 -2.69 -16.67
CA LEU A 157 8.48 -4.10 -16.99
C LEU A 157 9.79 -4.30 -17.81
N GLU A 158 10.03 -3.42 -18.78
CA GLU A 158 11.25 -3.45 -19.61
C GLU A 158 12.52 -3.21 -18.77
N ASP A 159 12.51 -2.22 -17.88
CA ASP A 159 13.62 -1.94 -16.96
C ASP A 159 13.96 -3.17 -16.09
N ARG A 160 12.95 -3.91 -15.68
CA ARG A 160 13.16 -5.14 -14.93
C ARG A 160 13.79 -6.25 -15.78
N ILE A 161 13.37 -6.39 -17.03
CA ILE A 161 13.93 -7.40 -17.95
C ILE A 161 15.40 -7.10 -18.18
N LYS A 162 15.76 -5.84 -18.46
CA LYS A 162 17.15 -5.39 -18.63
C LYS A 162 18.00 -5.66 -17.39
N GLY A 163 17.56 -5.22 -16.21
CA GLY A 163 18.29 -5.46 -14.97
C GLY A 163 18.44 -6.96 -14.62
N SER A 164 17.50 -7.81 -15.04
CA SER A 164 17.62 -9.26 -14.86
C SER A 164 18.60 -9.87 -15.85
N ALA A 165 18.68 -9.39 -17.09
CA ALA A 165 19.63 -9.83 -18.11
C ALA A 165 21.07 -9.46 -17.71
N GLU A 166 21.28 -8.22 -17.24
CA GLU A 166 22.59 -7.77 -16.71
C GLU A 166 23.07 -8.63 -15.53
N MET A 167 22.18 -8.98 -14.59
CA MET A 167 22.53 -9.86 -13.46
C MET A 167 22.89 -11.28 -13.89
N LEU A 168 22.39 -11.74 -15.03
CA LEU A 168 22.65 -13.09 -15.56
C LEU A 168 23.79 -13.11 -16.56
N GLY A 169 24.41 -11.94 -16.88
CA GLY A 169 25.50 -11.84 -17.88
C GLY A 169 25.06 -12.22 -19.30
N LEU A 170 23.79 -12.05 -19.61
CA LEU A 170 23.19 -12.28 -20.93
C LEU A 170 23.06 -10.93 -21.65
N GLU A 171 24.20 -10.44 -22.20
CA GLU A 171 24.23 -9.42 -23.25
C GLU A 171 24.22 -10.05 -24.64
#